data_7b142a42d397b3a5553ea6219d7527ad
#
_entry.id   7b142a42d397b3a5553ea6219d7527ad
#
_cell.length_a   1.000
_cell.length_b   1.000
_cell.length_c   1.000
_cell.angle_alpha   90.00
_cell.angle_beta   90.00
_cell.angle_gamma   90.00
#
_symmetry.space_group_name_H-M   'P 1'
#
loop_
_entity.id
_entity.type
_entity.pdbx_description
1 polymer ?
#
loop_
_entity_poly.entity_id
_entity_poly.type
_entity_poly.pdbx_seq_one_letter_code
_entity_poly.pdbx_strand_id
1 'polypeptide(L)'
;MLDTTQVFRSRLLADDVQRRILYYPRTLAAATYVREHIGEPIRLETAAALAGMTSCAFSRYFAEKVGITFSTLVKTLRIEHALSFLEERDGAISALAAQTGYQSCCTFSRAFKDVMGQSPSEYRRRMLFQR
;
A
#
# COMPACT_ATOMS: atom_id res chain seq x y z
N MET A 1 20.88 5.48 15.66
CA MET A 1 19.84 4.44 15.54
C MET A 1 18.56 5.09 15.00
N LEU A 2 18.03 4.55 13.92
CA LEU A 2 16.79 5.07 13.36
C LEU A 2 15.61 4.77 14.30
N ASP A 3 14.80 5.77 14.54
CA ASP A 3 13.56 5.61 15.27
C ASP A 3 12.64 4.68 14.47
N THR A 4 12.07 3.64 15.11
CA THR A 4 11.17 2.70 14.44
C THR A 4 9.96 3.41 13.82
N THR A 5 9.53 4.54 14.38
CA THR A 5 8.44 5.33 13.83
C THR A 5 8.77 5.94 12.49
N GLN A 6 10.07 6.07 12.14
CA GLN A 6 10.51 6.60 10.85
C GLN A 6 10.66 5.53 9.79
N VAL A 7 10.68 4.24 10.18
CA VAL A 7 10.87 3.12 9.26
C VAL A 7 9.63 2.90 8.39
N PHE A 8 8.45 3.15 8.93
CA PHE A 8 7.21 2.94 8.21
C PHE A 8 6.23 4.07 8.49
N ARG A 9 5.86 4.80 7.43
CA ARG A 9 4.86 5.86 7.47
C ARG A 9 3.95 5.75 6.27
N SER A 10 2.69 6.14 6.44
CA SER A 10 1.71 6.13 5.37
C SER A 10 0.79 7.33 5.48
N ARG A 11 0.46 7.94 4.33
CA ARG A 11 -0.50 9.05 4.24
C ARG A 11 -1.93 8.57 4.32
N LEU A 12 -2.19 7.33 3.90
CA LEU A 12 -3.54 6.81 3.70
C LEU A 12 -4.01 5.89 4.80
N LEU A 13 -3.09 5.25 5.53
CA LEU A 13 -3.47 4.38 6.63
C LEU A 13 -3.83 5.20 7.86
N ALA A 14 -4.87 4.77 8.58
CA ALA A 14 -5.25 5.39 9.84
C ALA A 14 -4.11 5.31 10.85
N ASP A 15 -4.04 6.29 11.76
CA ASP A 15 -2.95 6.39 12.73
C ASP A 15 -2.86 5.15 13.62
N ASP A 16 -4.00 4.61 14.06
CA ASP A 16 -4.01 3.42 14.91
C ASP A 16 -3.50 2.19 14.16
N VAL A 17 -3.81 2.08 12.87
CA VAL A 17 -3.30 0.99 12.01
C VAL A 17 -1.77 1.09 11.91
N GLN A 18 -1.24 2.29 11.68
CA GLN A 18 0.20 2.50 11.58
C GLN A 18 0.90 2.15 12.89
N ARG A 19 0.34 2.57 14.03
CA ARG A 19 0.90 2.24 15.34
C ARG A 19 0.95 0.75 15.58
N ARG A 20 -0.10 0.01 15.18
CA ARG A 20 -0.15 -1.43 15.34
C ARG A 20 0.89 -2.13 14.46
N ILE A 21 1.07 -1.66 13.23
CA ILE A 21 2.12 -2.20 12.34
C ILE A 21 3.50 -2.03 12.99
N LEU A 22 3.77 -0.85 13.53
CA LEU A 22 5.06 -0.55 14.15
C LEU A 22 5.29 -1.29 15.45
N TYR A 23 4.23 -1.60 16.17
CA TYR A 23 4.33 -2.23 17.47
C TYR A 23 4.81 -3.69 17.40
N TYR A 24 4.39 -4.43 16.39
CA TYR A 24 4.72 -5.85 16.26
C TYR A 24 5.81 -6.04 15.23
N PRO A 25 6.98 -6.64 15.62
CA PRO A 25 8.08 -6.85 14.67
C PRO A 25 7.68 -7.62 13.41
N ARG A 26 6.80 -8.61 13.55
CA ARG A 26 6.35 -9.42 12.41
C ARG A 26 5.53 -8.61 11.41
N THR A 27 4.64 -7.75 11.89
CA THR A 27 3.83 -6.91 11.00
C THR A 27 4.69 -5.80 10.38
N LEU A 28 5.65 -5.27 11.12
CA LEU A 28 6.56 -4.26 10.60
C LEU A 28 7.43 -4.85 9.48
N ALA A 29 7.94 -6.07 9.67
CA ALA A 29 8.73 -6.75 8.65
C ALA A 29 7.93 -6.94 7.36
N ALA A 30 6.66 -7.34 7.48
CA ALA A 30 5.78 -7.53 6.33
C ALA A 30 5.49 -6.21 5.62
N ALA A 31 5.20 -5.15 6.37
CA ALA A 31 4.91 -3.84 5.79
C ALA A 31 6.14 -3.26 5.08
N THR A 32 7.32 -3.42 5.67
CA THR A 32 8.59 -3.00 5.07
C THR A 32 8.83 -3.73 3.75
N TYR A 33 8.60 -5.05 3.74
CA TYR A 33 8.71 -5.85 2.53
C TYR A 33 7.80 -5.31 1.42
N VAL A 34 6.54 -5.03 1.74
CA VAL A 34 5.60 -4.47 0.76
C VAL A 34 6.11 -3.14 0.20
N ARG A 35 6.57 -2.27 1.07
CA ARG A 35 7.05 -0.94 0.66
C ARG A 35 8.28 -1.03 -0.23
N GLU A 36 9.21 -1.91 0.09
CA GLU A 36 10.44 -2.09 -0.69
C GLU A 36 10.19 -2.70 -2.06
N HIS A 37 9.09 -3.45 -2.24
CA HIS A 37 8.77 -4.15 -3.49
C HIS A 37 7.45 -3.68 -4.10
N ILE A 38 7.10 -2.42 -3.89
CA ILE A 38 5.75 -1.91 -4.19
C ILE A 38 5.35 -2.06 -5.66
N GLY A 39 6.30 -1.93 -6.59
CA GLY A 39 6.04 -2.06 -8.02
C GLY A 39 6.18 -3.48 -8.56
N GLU A 40 6.45 -4.44 -7.68
CA GLU A 40 6.72 -5.83 -8.05
C GLU A 40 5.60 -6.72 -7.52
N PRO A 41 5.50 -7.99 -7.98
CA PRO A 41 4.55 -8.92 -7.41
C PRO A 41 4.80 -9.11 -5.91
N ILE A 42 3.76 -8.96 -5.11
CA ILE A 42 3.82 -9.15 -3.66
C ILE A 42 3.15 -10.49 -3.34
N ARG A 43 3.87 -11.37 -2.65
CA ARG A 43 3.38 -12.70 -2.31
C ARG A 43 3.16 -12.83 -0.81
N LEU A 44 1.99 -13.34 -0.45
CA LEU A 44 1.65 -13.61 0.94
C LEU A 44 2.66 -14.58 1.58
N GLU A 45 3.07 -15.58 0.83
CA GLU A 45 4.03 -16.59 1.29
C GLU A 45 5.37 -15.99 1.70
N THR A 46 5.83 -15.01 0.93
CA THR A 46 7.09 -14.32 1.24
C THR A 46 6.96 -13.49 2.52
N ALA A 47 5.87 -12.76 2.67
CA ALA A 47 5.62 -11.97 3.87
C ALA A 47 5.52 -12.88 5.10
N ALA A 48 4.82 -14.00 4.96
CA ALA A 48 4.67 -14.98 6.03
C ALA A 48 6.03 -15.56 6.44
N ALA A 49 6.86 -15.91 5.46
CA ALA A 49 8.19 -16.45 5.72
C ALA A 49 9.06 -15.46 6.49
N LEU A 50 8.99 -14.17 6.13
CA LEU A 50 9.71 -13.11 6.85
C LEU A 50 9.25 -12.99 8.30
N ALA A 51 8.00 -13.31 8.55
CA ALA A 51 7.44 -13.30 9.91
C ALA A 51 7.66 -14.62 10.65
N GLY A 52 8.24 -15.64 9.98
CA GLY A 52 8.44 -16.95 10.56
C GLY A 52 7.16 -17.73 10.73
N MET A 53 6.19 -17.55 9.85
CA MET A 53 4.85 -18.12 9.96
C MET A 53 4.41 -18.77 8.64
N THR A 54 3.44 -19.68 8.73
CA THR A 54 2.76 -20.18 7.53
C THR A 54 1.86 -19.07 6.97
N SER A 55 1.49 -19.18 5.69
CA SER A 55 0.63 -18.18 5.04
C SER A 55 -0.71 -18.01 5.77
N CYS A 56 -1.35 -19.11 6.13
CA CYS A 56 -2.64 -19.06 6.84
C CYS A 56 -2.51 -18.40 8.21
N ALA A 57 -1.50 -18.80 8.98
CA ALA A 57 -1.26 -18.24 10.30
C ALA A 57 -0.93 -16.76 10.23
N PHE A 58 -0.08 -16.38 9.26
CA PHE A 58 0.30 -14.99 9.07
C PHE A 58 -0.90 -14.12 8.68
N SER A 59 -1.70 -14.59 7.74
CA SER A 59 -2.86 -13.83 7.27
C SER A 59 -3.81 -13.51 8.43
N ARG A 60 -4.07 -14.49 9.28
CA ARG A 60 -4.92 -14.32 10.45
C ARG A 60 -4.27 -13.41 11.49
N TYR A 61 -3.00 -13.64 11.77
CA TYR A 61 -2.21 -12.84 12.72
C TYR A 61 -2.22 -11.36 12.31
N PHE A 62 -1.93 -11.09 11.03
CA PHE A 62 -1.86 -9.72 10.53
C PHE A 62 -3.20 -9.00 10.70
N ALA A 63 -4.30 -9.65 10.27
CA ALA A 63 -5.62 -9.04 10.37
C ALA A 63 -6.02 -8.77 11.83
N GLU A 64 -5.72 -9.70 12.73
CA GLU A 64 -6.03 -9.53 14.16
C GLU A 64 -5.22 -8.43 14.81
N LYS A 65 -3.93 -8.36 14.52
CA LYS A 65 -3.03 -7.41 15.20
C LYS A 65 -3.12 -6.01 14.61
N VAL A 66 -3.27 -5.91 13.29
CA VAL A 66 -3.24 -4.61 12.59
C VAL A 66 -4.65 -4.03 12.44
N GLY A 67 -5.65 -4.88 12.29
CA GLY A 67 -7.04 -4.43 12.11
C GLY A 67 -7.46 -4.31 10.65
N ILE A 68 -6.54 -4.53 9.71
CA ILE A 68 -6.84 -4.65 8.28
C ILE A 68 -6.15 -5.89 7.73
N THR A 69 -6.65 -6.40 6.60
CA THR A 69 -6.02 -7.57 5.98
C THR A 69 -4.71 -7.17 5.29
N PHE A 70 -3.84 -8.15 5.08
CA PHE A 70 -2.60 -7.92 4.35
C PHE A 70 -2.88 -7.44 2.92
N SER A 71 -3.91 -8.00 2.25
CA SER A 71 -4.33 -7.54 0.92
C SER A 71 -4.71 -6.07 0.91
N THR A 72 -5.42 -5.61 1.93
CA THR A 72 -5.79 -4.20 2.08
C THR A 72 -4.55 -3.32 2.26
N LEU A 73 -3.59 -3.79 3.05
CA LEU A 73 -2.32 -3.06 3.22
C LEU A 73 -1.62 -2.88 1.87
N VAL A 74 -1.46 -3.97 1.11
CA VAL A 74 -0.80 -3.93 -0.20
C VAL A 74 -1.51 -2.95 -1.13
N LYS A 75 -2.83 -3.06 -1.22
CA LYS A 75 -3.63 -2.17 -2.07
C LYS A 75 -3.45 -0.71 -1.67
N THR A 76 -3.57 -0.41 -0.38
CA THR A 76 -3.46 0.96 0.10
C THR A 76 -2.08 1.56 -0.17
N LEU A 77 -1.01 0.80 0.07
CA LEU A 77 0.35 1.28 -0.16
C LEU A 77 0.63 1.47 -1.66
N ARG A 78 0.07 0.62 -2.52
CA ARG A 78 0.22 0.80 -3.97
C ARG A 78 -0.48 2.07 -4.45
N ILE A 79 -1.67 2.35 -3.94
CA ILE A 79 -2.39 3.58 -4.30
C ILE A 79 -1.65 4.80 -3.75
N GLU A 80 -1.14 4.73 -2.53
CA GLU A 80 -0.33 5.81 -1.97
C GLU A 80 0.88 6.10 -2.84
N HIS A 81 1.56 5.06 -3.32
CA HIS A 81 2.70 5.21 -4.23
C HIS A 81 2.28 5.91 -5.53
N ALA A 82 1.10 5.56 -6.06
CA ALA A 82 0.57 6.20 -7.27
C ALA A 82 0.28 7.68 -7.08
N LEU A 83 -0.12 8.11 -5.88
CA LEU A 83 -0.44 9.51 -5.61
C LEU A 83 0.74 10.42 -5.89
N SER A 84 1.95 10.02 -5.56
CA SER A 84 3.13 10.84 -5.79
C SER A 84 3.35 11.12 -7.27
N PHE A 85 3.05 10.14 -8.14
CA PHE A 85 3.15 10.32 -9.59
C PHE A 85 2.03 11.20 -10.13
N LEU A 86 0.81 11.01 -9.62
CA LEU A 86 -0.33 11.80 -10.06
C LEU A 86 -0.18 13.27 -9.70
N GLU A 87 0.44 13.57 -8.58
CA GLU A 87 0.65 14.92 -8.11
C GLU A 87 1.79 15.64 -8.85
N GLU A 88 2.76 14.89 -9.36
CA GLU A 88 3.97 15.46 -9.93
C GLU A 88 3.98 15.49 -11.47
N ARG A 89 3.17 14.66 -12.15
CA ARG A 89 3.33 14.45 -13.59
C ARG A 89 2.01 14.38 -14.34
N ASP A 90 2.09 14.74 -15.62
CA ASP A 90 0.98 14.64 -16.57
C ASP A 90 1.02 13.34 -17.38
N GLY A 91 1.63 12.28 -16.84
CA GLY A 91 1.76 11.00 -17.53
C GLY A 91 0.44 10.26 -17.68
N ALA A 92 0.41 9.28 -18.57
CA ALA A 92 -0.76 8.44 -18.77
C ALA A 92 -1.05 7.61 -17.53
N ILE A 93 -2.33 7.47 -17.18
CA ILE A 93 -2.75 6.67 -16.03
C ILE A 93 -2.39 5.20 -16.21
N SER A 94 -2.42 4.70 -17.46
CA SER A 94 -2.01 3.31 -17.74
C SER A 94 -0.55 3.05 -17.37
N ALA A 95 0.33 4.03 -17.57
CA ALA A 95 1.74 3.90 -17.17
C ALA A 95 1.87 3.84 -15.66
N LEU A 96 1.06 4.60 -14.92
CA LEU A 96 1.04 4.58 -13.47
C LEU A 96 0.59 3.23 -12.94
N ALA A 97 -0.39 2.61 -13.59
CA ALA A 97 -0.87 1.28 -13.19
C ALA A 97 0.28 0.27 -13.20
N ALA A 98 1.07 0.27 -14.29
CA ALA A 98 2.20 -0.63 -14.42
C ALA A 98 3.26 -0.38 -13.34
N GLN A 99 3.57 0.89 -13.07
CA GLN A 99 4.58 1.25 -12.09
C GLN A 99 4.21 0.90 -10.65
N THR A 100 2.92 0.81 -10.36
CA THR A 100 2.44 0.51 -9.02
C THR A 100 2.12 -0.97 -8.81
N GLY A 101 2.50 -1.83 -9.77
CA GLY A 101 2.38 -3.27 -9.62
C GLY A 101 1.06 -3.86 -10.11
N TYR A 102 0.21 -3.06 -10.76
CA TYR A 102 -1.05 -3.55 -11.34
C TYR A 102 -0.84 -3.96 -12.78
N GLN A 103 -1.45 -5.08 -13.17
CA GLN A 103 -1.31 -5.61 -14.53
C GLN A 103 -2.20 -4.91 -15.54
N SER A 104 -3.30 -4.31 -15.09
CA SER A 104 -4.21 -3.60 -15.99
C SER A 104 -4.65 -2.28 -15.41
N CYS A 105 -4.96 -1.34 -16.30
CA CYS A 105 -5.48 -0.03 -15.93
C CYS A 105 -6.84 -0.15 -15.23
N CYS A 106 -7.67 -1.11 -15.64
CA CYS A 106 -8.97 -1.33 -15.01
C CYS A 106 -8.85 -1.76 -13.56
N THR A 107 -7.95 -2.69 -13.27
CA THR A 107 -7.72 -3.16 -11.90
C THR A 107 -7.17 -2.03 -11.04
N PHE A 108 -6.23 -1.26 -11.58
CA PHE A 108 -5.67 -0.10 -10.90
C PHE A 108 -6.75 0.94 -10.58
N SER A 109 -7.56 1.30 -11.57
CA SER A 109 -8.61 2.31 -11.39
C SER A 109 -9.64 1.89 -10.34
N ARG A 110 -9.98 0.60 -10.33
CA ARG A 110 -10.92 0.06 -9.34
C ARG A 110 -10.34 0.14 -7.94
N ALA A 111 -9.08 -0.27 -7.78
CA ALA A 111 -8.38 -0.21 -6.50
C ALA A 111 -8.25 1.24 -6.03
N PHE A 112 -7.91 2.15 -6.94
CA PHE A 112 -7.79 3.57 -6.63
C PHE A 112 -9.12 4.12 -6.11
N LYS A 113 -10.22 3.82 -6.80
CA LYS A 113 -11.53 4.28 -6.39
C LYS A 113 -11.94 3.69 -5.04
N ASP A 114 -11.62 2.41 -4.77
CA ASP A 114 -11.89 1.79 -3.48
C ASP A 114 -11.19 2.51 -2.33
N VAL A 115 -9.96 2.93 -2.55
CA VAL A 115 -9.15 3.58 -1.51
C VAL A 115 -9.46 5.07 -1.41
N MET A 116 -9.59 5.76 -2.54
CA MET A 116 -9.67 7.22 -2.57
C MET A 116 -11.10 7.76 -2.72
N GLY A 117 -12.07 6.91 -3.04
CA GLY A 117 -13.45 7.33 -3.25
C GLY A 117 -13.71 8.00 -4.57
N GLN A 118 -12.71 8.10 -5.44
CA GLN A 118 -12.83 8.72 -6.76
C GLN A 118 -11.82 8.08 -7.71
N SER A 119 -12.07 8.21 -9.02
CA SER A 119 -11.19 7.65 -10.04
C SER A 119 -9.87 8.42 -10.12
N PRO A 120 -8.79 7.80 -10.66
CA PRO A 120 -7.53 8.51 -10.86
C PRO A 120 -7.67 9.78 -11.69
N SER A 121 -8.52 9.75 -12.74
CA SER A 121 -8.75 10.92 -13.60
C SER A 121 -9.44 12.04 -12.85
N GLU A 122 -10.44 11.71 -12.04
CA GLU A 122 -11.15 12.69 -11.21
C GLU A 122 -10.21 13.32 -10.19
N TYR A 123 -9.38 12.50 -9.56
CA TYR A 123 -8.40 12.98 -8.58
C TYR A 123 -7.42 13.95 -9.21
N ARG A 124 -6.85 13.58 -10.38
CA ARG A 124 -5.90 14.43 -11.10
C ARG A 124 -6.54 15.75 -11.47
N ARG A 125 -7.78 15.72 -11.96
CA ARG A 125 -8.51 16.93 -12.35
C ARG A 125 -8.69 17.88 -11.16
N ARG A 126 -9.05 17.34 -10.00
CA ARG A 126 -9.21 18.14 -8.78
C ARG A 126 -7.88 18.76 -8.33
N MET A 127 -6.79 18.00 -8.42
CA MET A 127 -5.47 18.51 -8.07
C MET A 127 -5.04 19.67 -8.97
N LEU A 128 -5.37 19.59 -10.26
CA LEU A 128 -5.05 20.68 -11.21
C LEU A 128 -5.81 21.96 -10.87
N PHE A 129 -7.05 21.84 -10.43
CA PHE A 129 -7.86 23.00 -10.08
C PHE A 129 -7.43 23.64 -8.75
N GLN A 130 -6.72 22.93 -7.91
CA GLN A 130 -6.29 23.44 -6.60
C GLN A 130 -4.93 24.14 -6.65
N ARG A 131 -4.28 24.12 -7.79
CA ARG A 131 -2.98 24.79 -7.96
C ARG A 131 -3.11 26.28 -8.22
#